data_23203c992e37eb74fc4e1b6e9d74a19b
#
_entry.id   23203c992e37eb74fc4e1b6e9d74a19b
#
_cell.length_a   1.000
_cell.length_b   1.000
_cell.length_c   1.000
_cell.angle_alpha   90.00
_cell.angle_beta   90.00
_cell.angle_gamma   90.00
#
_symmetry.space_group_name_H-M   'P 1'
#
loop_
_entity.id
_entity.type
_entity.pdbx_description
1 polymer ?
#
loop_
_entity_poly.entity_id
_entity_poly.type
_entity_poly.pdbx_seq_one_letter_code
_entity_poly.pdbx_strand_id
1 'polypeptide(L)'
;MDTSRRAFVKALCALPVEIQASRRLLLSSPRAVTDRRAGSSTEIRWPKPIGSPVLESIRPAIANSRDVFTHVDKIVEVASWMGYEDLAMPTYPVPSGVKSTDPNDVVDLILVANSIDTAFTDFKSHVKFQVDYEGQHTSDSDAMFACLNRAMHNGLPMLDGGFLAKITRQQLNEIFSGNIEMPMLDEKLQVLHQIGSVLADKYDGRFHNFIKSCPPLLYDSGKGLVERMAKEFPRFNDVSPYDGHEIKFYKLAQLGLWFAWATYPKNGPAQLNDVGKMTTFPDYIVPVALRLLGINSYSPGLEQAIDSYQLIPRDSTQEVEIRAHSIYATALLREEINKVRPADLQVIIPQVNERLWTHYHTTFWPHHLTKTIMY
;
A
#
# COMPACT_ATOMS: atom_id res chain seq x y z
N MET A 1 -29.35 4.52 18.67
CA MET A 1 -29.33 4.56 17.19
C MET A 1 -28.17 5.44 16.80
N ASP A 2 -27.14 4.82 16.31
CA ASP A 2 -25.75 5.25 16.36
C ASP A 2 -25.38 6.19 15.19
N THR A 3 -25.07 7.43 15.52
CA THR A 3 -24.58 8.47 14.58
C THR A 3 -23.12 8.31 14.18
N SER A 4 -22.37 7.44 14.83
CA SER A 4 -20.94 7.19 14.56
C SER A 4 -20.69 6.31 13.32
N ARG A 5 -21.65 5.42 12.96
CA ARG A 5 -21.59 4.58 11.77
C ARG A 5 -21.72 5.35 10.45
N ARG A 6 -22.35 6.54 10.47
CA ARG A 6 -22.48 7.39 9.28
C ARG A 6 -21.25 8.25 8.97
N ALA A 7 -20.33 8.38 9.92
CA ALA A 7 -19.19 9.30 9.78
C ALA A 7 -18.04 8.69 8.95
N PHE A 8 -17.83 7.35 9.01
CA PHE A 8 -16.68 6.73 8.35
C PHE A 8 -16.84 6.64 6.82
N VAL A 9 -18.00 6.21 6.33
CA VAL A 9 -18.28 6.17 4.87
C VAL A 9 -18.45 7.58 4.31
N LYS A 10 -18.96 8.55 5.10
CA LYS A 10 -19.00 9.96 4.70
C LYS A 10 -17.63 10.63 4.68
N ALA A 11 -16.67 10.22 5.49
CA ALA A 11 -15.31 10.77 5.45
C ALA A 11 -14.53 10.33 4.19
N LEU A 12 -14.88 9.18 3.61
CA LEU A 12 -14.31 8.72 2.34
C LEU A 12 -15.04 9.31 1.10
N CYS A 13 -16.30 9.73 1.22
CA CYS A 13 -17.12 10.19 0.09
C CYS A 13 -17.48 11.69 0.08
N ALA A 14 -17.09 12.48 1.08
CA ALA A 14 -17.50 13.88 1.18
C ALA A 14 -16.33 14.86 1.17
N LEU A 15 -15.78 15.13 -0.01
CA LEU A 15 -15.13 16.41 -0.27
C LEU A 15 -16.04 17.26 -1.17
N PRO A 16 -16.17 18.57 -0.90
CA PRO A 16 -17.11 19.44 -1.62
C PRO A 16 -16.74 19.62 -3.10
N VAL A 17 -17.76 19.76 -3.93
CA VAL A 17 -17.74 19.97 -5.39
C VAL A 17 -17.09 21.31 -5.82
N GLU A 18 -16.36 22.00 -4.97
CA GLU A 18 -15.76 23.31 -5.28
C GLU A 18 -14.42 23.29 -6.03
N ILE A 19 -13.90 22.11 -6.40
CA ILE A 19 -12.62 22.02 -7.14
C ILE A 19 -12.78 22.25 -8.66
N GLN A 20 -13.97 22.47 -9.19
CA GLN A 20 -14.15 22.76 -10.63
C GLN A 20 -13.67 24.16 -11.08
N ALA A 21 -13.42 25.09 -10.19
CA ALA A 21 -12.99 26.45 -10.55
C ALA A 21 -11.48 26.61 -10.73
N SER A 22 -10.65 25.69 -10.27
CA SER A 22 -9.17 25.82 -10.33
C SER A 22 -8.54 25.31 -11.64
N ARG A 23 -9.34 24.78 -12.57
CA ARG A 23 -8.84 24.24 -13.85
C ARG A 23 -8.28 25.29 -14.83
N ARG A 24 -8.46 26.58 -14.58
CA ARG A 24 -8.01 27.66 -15.51
C ARG A 24 -6.70 28.34 -15.12
N LEU A 25 -6.10 28.04 -13.97
CA LEU A 25 -4.90 28.74 -13.49
C LEU A 25 -3.59 27.93 -13.58
N LEU A 26 -3.63 26.65 -14.01
CA LEU A 26 -2.43 25.80 -14.11
C LEU A 26 -1.99 25.51 -15.55
N LEU A 27 -2.58 26.18 -16.55
CA LEU A 27 -2.11 26.11 -17.96
C LEU A 27 -1.18 27.28 -18.32
N SER A 28 -0.29 27.67 -17.43
CA SER A 28 0.87 28.44 -17.83
C SER A 28 1.97 27.47 -18.27
N SER A 29 2.41 27.66 -19.51
CA SER A 29 3.38 26.90 -20.29
C SER A 29 4.46 26.17 -19.49
N PRO A 30 4.81 24.92 -19.84
CA PRO A 30 5.95 24.26 -19.25
C PRO A 30 7.21 25.09 -19.53
N ARG A 31 7.82 25.63 -18.48
CA ARG A 31 9.19 26.13 -18.58
C ARG A 31 10.05 24.94 -18.98
N ALA A 32 10.72 25.05 -20.11
CA ALA A 32 11.70 24.11 -20.57
C ALA A 32 12.61 23.71 -19.40
N VAL A 33 12.56 22.44 -19.03
CA VAL A 33 13.54 21.85 -18.12
C VAL A 33 14.86 21.89 -18.87
N THR A 34 15.71 22.84 -18.53
CA THR A 34 17.07 22.90 -19.06
C THR A 34 17.79 21.64 -18.60
N ASP A 35 18.23 20.89 -19.59
CA ASP A 35 19.05 19.69 -19.50
C ASP A 35 20.28 19.98 -18.59
N ARG A 36 20.21 19.61 -17.32
CA ARG A 36 21.36 19.61 -16.41
C ARG A 36 22.03 18.23 -16.45
N ARG A 37 22.54 17.88 -17.60
CA ARG A 37 23.65 16.94 -17.69
C ARG A 37 24.92 17.77 -17.65
N ALA A 38 25.56 17.86 -16.48
CA ALA A 38 27.01 17.89 -16.29
C ALA A 38 27.37 18.38 -14.87
N GLY A 39 27.99 17.53 -14.09
CA GLY A 39 29.07 17.95 -13.21
C GLY A 39 28.70 18.68 -11.91
N SER A 40 27.90 18.07 -11.04
CA SER A 40 28.18 18.10 -9.61
C SER A 40 27.70 16.75 -9.02
N SER A 41 28.60 16.00 -8.44
CA SER A 41 28.25 14.90 -7.56
C SER A 41 27.62 15.52 -6.32
N THR A 42 26.34 15.91 -6.43
CA THR A 42 25.56 16.25 -5.24
C THR A 42 25.43 14.95 -4.45
N GLU A 43 26.16 14.91 -3.34
CA GLU A 43 26.12 13.76 -2.43
C GLU A 43 24.64 13.44 -2.11
N ILE A 44 24.25 12.18 -2.36
CA ILE A 44 22.88 11.72 -2.12
C ILE A 44 22.62 11.81 -0.62
N ARG A 45 21.65 12.61 -0.22
CA ARG A 45 21.23 12.71 1.15
C ARG A 45 20.42 11.48 1.55
N TRP A 46 20.98 10.63 2.38
CA TRP A 46 20.28 9.46 2.91
C TRP A 46 19.44 9.81 4.14
N PRO A 47 18.22 9.22 4.27
CA PRO A 47 17.45 9.32 5.50
C PRO A 47 18.18 8.60 6.64
N LYS A 48 17.93 9.04 7.87
CA LYS A 48 18.45 8.38 9.07
C LYS A 48 18.00 6.92 9.13
N PRO A 49 18.89 5.98 9.48
CA PRO A 49 18.50 4.59 9.64
C PRO A 49 17.38 4.41 10.65
N ILE A 50 16.39 3.63 10.29
CA ILE A 50 15.27 3.24 11.18
C ILE A 50 15.31 1.75 11.53
N GLY A 51 16.38 1.04 11.13
CA GLY A 51 16.50 -0.40 11.30
C GLY A 51 15.61 -1.22 10.39
N SER A 52 15.24 -0.67 9.22
CA SER A 52 14.43 -1.33 8.19
C SER A 52 15.29 -1.92 7.09
N PRO A 53 15.31 -3.25 6.90
CA PRO A 53 15.99 -3.87 5.76
C PRO A 53 15.45 -3.41 4.41
N VAL A 54 14.19 -2.99 4.36
CA VAL A 54 13.56 -2.42 3.16
C VAL A 54 14.24 -1.11 2.80
N LEU A 55 14.33 -0.16 3.74
CA LEU A 55 14.96 1.14 3.51
C LEU A 55 16.45 1.01 3.14
N GLU A 56 17.16 0.05 3.72
CA GLU A 56 18.57 -0.17 3.39
C GLU A 56 18.74 -0.79 1.99
N SER A 57 17.82 -1.67 1.57
CA SER A 57 17.93 -2.39 0.29
C SER A 57 17.77 -1.50 -0.93
N ILE A 58 17.06 -0.36 -0.83
CA ILE A 58 16.80 0.52 -1.98
C ILE A 58 18.00 1.38 -2.40
N ARG A 59 19.10 1.39 -1.62
CA ARG A 59 20.27 2.24 -1.89
C ARG A 59 20.81 2.13 -3.32
N PRO A 60 21.00 0.94 -3.90
CA PRO A 60 21.47 0.82 -5.28
C PRO A 60 20.49 1.44 -6.29
N ALA A 61 19.19 1.26 -6.08
CA ALA A 61 18.17 1.80 -6.98
C ALA A 61 18.13 3.33 -6.96
N ILE A 62 18.37 3.96 -5.80
CA ILE A 62 18.45 5.41 -5.70
C ILE A 62 19.77 5.95 -6.27
N ALA A 63 20.89 5.28 -5.97
CA ALA A 63 22.22 5.72 -6.41
C ALA A 63 22.41 5.64 -7.93
N ASN A 64 21.78 4.66 -8.59
CA ASN A 64 21.93 4.38 -10.02
C ASN A 64 20.67 4.71 -10.82
N SER A 65 19.76 5.50 -10.26
CA SER A 65 18.48 5.81 -10.89
C SER A 65 18.65 6.52 -12.24
N ARG A 66 17.84 6.11 -13.22
CA ARG A 66 17.90 6.60 -14.61
C ARG A 66 16.62 7.31 -15.03
N ASP A 67 15.50 6.88 -14.48
CA ASP A 67 14.17 7.30 -14.91
C ASP A 67 13.38 8.06 -13.84
N VAL A 68 13.77 7.94 -12.55
CA VAL A 68 13.06 8.58 -11.43
C VAL A 68 14.02 9.46 -10.63
N PHE A 69 13.60 10.69 -10.32
CA PHE A 69 14.42 11.67 -9.60
C PHE A 69 13.65 12.26 -8.43
N THR A 70 14.27 12.30 -7.25
CA THR A 70 13.70 12.91 -6.05
C THR A 70 14.33 14.28 -5.78
N HIS A 71 13.49 15.30 -5.58
CA HIS A 71 13.89 16.69 -5.37
C HIS A 71 13.84 17.02 -3.86
N VAL A 72 15.00 17.07 -3.21
CA VAL A 72 15.11 17.30 -1.77
C VAL A 72 14.61 18.69 -1.34
N ASP A 73 14.80 19.70 -2.19
CA ASP A 73 14.25 21.05 -1.98
C ASP A 73 12.71 21.04 -1.91
N LYS A 74 12.07 20.25 -2.76
CA LYS A 74 10.61 20.07 -2.72
C LYS A 74 10.15 19.29 -1.49
N ILE A 75 10.92 18.34 -1.01
CA ILE A 75 10.63 17.67 0.27
C ILE A 75 10.62 18.68 1.41
N VAL A 76 11.60 19.57 1.48
CA VAL A 76 11.66 20.61 2.51
C VAL A 76 10.47 21.58 2.39
N GLU A 77 10.13 22.00 1.17
CA GLU A 77 8.97 22.85 0.89
C GLU A 77 7.66 22.19 1.38
N VAL A 78 7.42 20.93 1.00
CA VAL A 78 6.21 20.20 1.41
C VAL A 78 6.18 19.97 2.91
N ALA A 79 7.28 19.59 3.52
CA ALA A 79 7.38 19.39 4.96
C ALA A 79 7.08 20.67 5.76
N SER A 80 7.40 21.85 5.20
CA SER A 80 7.20 23.13 5.86
C SER A 80 5.72 23.46 6.16
N TRP A 81 4.79 22.90 5.41
CA TRP A 81 3.36 23.05 5.66
C TRP A 81 2.72 21.75 6.17
N MET A 82 3.09 20.58 5.62
CA MET A 82 2.56 19.28 6.05
C MET A 82 2.91 18.97 7.51
N GLY A 83 4.03 19.51 8.01
CA GLY A 83 4.45 19.36 9.41
C GLY A 83 3.45 19.94 10.42
N TYR A 84 2.57 20.83 10.00
CA TYR A 84 1.53 21.44 10.85
C TYR A 84 0.16 20.77 10.70
N GLU A 85 0.00 19.80 9.79
CA GLU A 85 -1.23 19.04 9.66
C GLU A 85 -1.39 18.04 10.83
N ASP A 86 -2.63 17.64 11.09
CA ASP A 86 -2.89 16.52 12.00
C ASP A 86 -2.58 15.21 11.29
N LEU A 87 -1.38 14.70 11.51
CA LEU A 87 -0.91 13.40 11.04
C LEU A 87 -1.14 12.35 12.13
N ALA A 88 -2.35 12.29 12.66
CA ALA A 88 -2.71 11.36 13.73
C ALA A 88 -2.45 9.90 13.33
N MET A 89 -2.23 9.07 14.34
CA MET A 89 -2.19 7.62 14.13
C MET A 89 -3.57 7.16 13.66
N PRO A 90 -3.69 6.52 12.49
CA PRO A 90 -4.99 6.07 12.01
C PRO A 90 -5.55 5.01 12.92
N THR A 91 -6.87 4.98 13.03
CA THR A 91 -7.63 3.90 13.67
C THR A 91 -8.57 3.32 12.64
N TYR A 92 -8.47 2.03 12.40
CA TYR A 92 -9.34 1.35 11.45
C TYR A 92 -10.52 0.70 12.19
N PRO A 93 -11.75 0.84 11.68
CA PRO A 93 -12.88 0.15 12.24
C PRO A 93 -12.77 -1.37 12.03
N VAL A 94 -13.37 -2.13 12.93
CA VAL A 94 -13.53 -3.58 12.74
C VAL A 94 -14.40 -3.81 11.49
N PRO A 95 -13.96 -4.62 10.52
CA PRO A 95 -14.75 -4.93 9.33
C PRO A 95 -16.13 -5.51 9.69
N SER A 96 -17.19 -5.02 9.07
CA SER A 96 -18.59 -5.37 9.42
C SER A 96 -18.95 -6.85 9.20
N GLY A 97 -18.20 -7.55 8.33
CA GLY A 97 -18.41 -8.97 8.05
C GLY A 97 -17.98 -9.92 9.15
N VAL A 98 -17.18 -9.46 10.09
CA VAL A 98 -16.77 -10.26 11.24
C VAL A 98 -17.89 -10.22 12.28
N LYS A 99 -18.66 -11.30 12.36
CA LYS A 99 -19.71 -11.47 13.39
C LYS A 99 -19.12 -11.76 14.78
N SER A 100 -17.90 -12.29 14.80
CA SER A 100 -17.18 -12.60 16.03
C SER A 100 -16.69 -11.31 16.69
N THR A 101 -16.72 -11.28 18.02
CA THR A 101 -16.06 -10.26 18.82
C THR A 101 -14.59 -10.60 19.10
N ASP A 102 -14.11 -11.75 18.61
CA ASP A 102 -12.73 -12.20 18.78
C ASP A 102 -11.80 -11.36 17.88
N PRO A 103 -10.85 -10.60 18.44
CA PRO A 103 -9.87 -9.86 17.65
C PRO A 103 -9.01 -10.73 16.72
N ASN A 104 -8.86 -12.03 17.00
CA ASN A 104 -8.15 -12.95 16.13
C ASN A 104 -8.85 -13.10 14.77
N ASP A 105 -10.19 -13.19 14.73
CA ASP A 105 -10.95 -13.29 13.48
C ASP A 105 -10.82 -12.03 12.64
N VAL A 106 -10.75 -10.86 13.27
CA VAL A 106 -10.52 -9.59 12.58
C VAL A 106 -9.14 -9.54 11.92
N VAL A 107 -8.11 -9.96 12.65
CA VAL A 107 -6.75 -10.03 12.13
C VAL A 107 -6.65 -11.03 10.98
N ASP A 108 -7.31 -12.17 11.09
CA ASP A 108 -7.34 -13.16 10.01
C ASP A 108 -8.02 -12.59 8.75
N LEU A 109 -9.16 -11.89 8.89
CA LEU A 109 -9.80 -11.26 7.75
C LEU A 109 -8.92 -10.20 7.10
N ILE A 110 -8.28 -9.34 7.90
CA ILE A 110 -7.36 -8.31 7.38
C ILE A 110 -6.24 -8.96 6.58
N LEU A 111 -5.62 -10.02 7.06
CA LEU A 111 -4.50 -10.65 6.39
C LEU A 111 -4.92 -11.50 5.18
N VAL A 112 -6.09 -12.16 5.21
CA VAL A 112 -6.66 -12.83 4.03
C VAL A 112 -6.98 -11.80 2.95
N ALA A 113 -7.69 -10.72 3.27
CA ALA A 113 -8.02 -9.65 2.33
C ALA A 113 -6.75 -9.02 1.75
N ASN A 114 -5.80 -8.65 2.62
CA ASN A 114 -4.53 -8.07 2.20
C ASN A 114 -3.70 -8.99 1.27
N SER A 115 -3.86 -10.31 1.38
CA SER A 115 -3.16 -11.24 0.50
C SER A 115 -3.60 -11.14 -0.96
N ILE A 116 -4.81 -10.66 -1.22
CA ILE A 116 -5.39 -10.48 -2.55
C ILE A 116 -5.66 -9.00 -2.89
N ASP A 117 -5.15 -8.08 -2.07
CA ASP A 117 -5.26 -6.62 -2.23
C ASP A 117 -4.35 -6.11 -3.35
N THR A 118 -4.79 -6.33 -4.59
CA THR A 118 -4.06 -5.97 -5.81
C THR A 118 -5.00 -5.89 -7.00
N ALA A 119 -4.68 -5.03 -7.97
CA ALA A 119 -5.34 -4.96 -9.29
C ALA A 119 -6.88 -4.94 -9.21
N PHE A 120 -7.45 -3.76 -9.06
CA PHE A 120 -8.90 -3.56 -9.06
C PHE A 120 -9.43 -2.89 -10.33
N THR A 121 -8.54 -2.52 -11.24
CA THR A 121 -8.89 -1.91 -12.53
C THR A 121 -8.58 -2.88 -13.65
N ASP A 122 -9.51 -3.11 -14.55
CA ASP A 122 -9.27 -3.92 -15.75
C ASP A 122 -8.23 -3.26 -16.66
N PHE A 123 -7.20 -4.01 -17.02
CA PHE A 123 -6.04 -3.49 -17.77
C PHE A 123 -6.35 -3.09 -19.22
N LYS A 124 -7.49 -3.50 -19.79
CA LYS A 124 -7.88 -3.21 -21.17
C LYS A 124 -8.92 -2.10 -21.25
N SER A 125 -9.99 -2.23 -20.46
CA SER A 125 -11.10 -1.29 -20.46
C SER A 125 -10.89 -0.11 -19.53
N HIS A 126 -9.93 -0.19 -18.60
CA HIS A 126 -9.69 0.75 -17.51
C HIS A 126 -10.90 0.96 -16.58
N VAL A 127 -11.84 -0.01 -16.58
CA VAL A 127 -12.99 0.00 -15.69
C VAL A 127 -12.57 -0.55 -14.32
N LYS A 128 -12.95 0.17 -13.26
CA LYS A 128 -12.72 -0.27 -11.87
C LYS A 128 -13.76 -1.31 -11.46
N PHE A 129 -13.33 -2.27 -10.67
CA PHE A 129 -14.21 -3.21 -9.99
C PHE A 129 -15.03 -2.47 -8.93
N GLN A 130 -16.34 -2.65 -8.96
CA GLN A 130 -17.30 -1.96 -8.11
C GLN A 130 -18.42 -2.91 -7.70
N VAL A 131 -18.97 -2.69 -6.50
CA VAL A 131 -20.13 -3.42 -5.98
C VAL A 131 -21.03 -2.49 -5.17
N ASP A 132 -22.31 -2.83 -5.14
CA ASP A 132 -23.27 -2.26 -4.19
C ASP A 132 -23.40 -3.22 -3.00
N TYR A 133 -23.15 -2.70 -1.80
CA TYR A 133 -23.21 -3.47 -0.56
C TYR A 133 -23.80 -2.62 0.56
N GLU A 134 -24.84 -3.13 1.24
CA GLU A 134 -25.55 -2.43 2.34
C GLU A 134 -25.97 -1.00 1.99
N GLY A 135 -26.40 -0.79 0.72
CA GLY A 135 -26.84 0.51 0.23
C GLY A 135 -25.70 1.51 -0.05
N GLN A 136 -24.46 1.05 -0.06
CA GLN A 136 -23.28 1.83 -0.41
C GLN A 136 -22.70 1.34 -1.74
N HIS A 137 -22.35 2.29 -2.62
CA HIS A 137 -21.56 1.99 -3.82
C HIS A 137 -20.08 2.07 -3.48
N THR A 138 -19.34 0.97 -3.66
CA THR A 138 -17.93 0.86 -3.30
C THR A 138 -17.08 0.42 -4.48
N SER A 139 -15.80 0.80 -4.48
CA SER A 139 -14.83 0.45 -5.51
C SER A 139 -13.50 0.00 -4.91
N ASP A 140 -12.63 -0.55 -5.76
CA ASP A 140 -11.26 -0.93 -5.41
C ASP A 140 -11.22 -1.91 -4.21
N SER A 141 -10.34 -1.69 -3.24
CA SER A 141 -10.21 -2.53 -2.04
C SER A 141 -11.48 -2.56 -1.18
N ASP A 142 -12.24 -1.46 -1.11
CA ASP A 142 -13.49 -1.43 -0.37
C ASP A 142 -14.54 -2.38 -0.98
N ALA A 143 -14.59 -2.46 -2.31
CA ALA A 143 -15.45 -3.43 -3.01
C ALA A 143 -15.00 -4.88 -2.73
N MET A 144 -13.70 -5.14 -2.66
CA MET A 144 -13.17 -6.45 -2.27
C MET A 144 -13.59 -6.82 -0.84
N PHE A 145 -13.41 -5.90 0.13
CA PHE A 145 -13.85 -6.13 1.51
C PHE A 145 -15.36 -6.35 1.62
N ALA A 146 -16.17 -5.59 0.87
CA ALA A 146 -17.61 -5.77 0.81
C ALA A 146 -17.99 -7.18 0.32
N CYS A 147 -17.29 -7.69 -0.72
CA CYS A 147 -17.49 -9.05 -1.21
C CYS A 147 -17.11 -10.12 -0.17
N LEU A 148 -15.98 -9.98 0.51
CA LEU A 148 -15.56 -10.90 1.56
C LEU A 148 -16.53 -10.88 2.74
N ASN A 149 -16.99 -9.70 3.16
CA ASN A 149 -18.00 -9.55 4.19
C ASN A 149 -19.31 -10.25 3.80
N ARG A 150 -19.77 -10.07 2.56
CA ARG A 150 -20.95 -10.73 2.01
C ARG A 150 -20.79 -12.26 2.05
N ALA A 151 -19.63 -12.78 1.63
CA ALA A 151 -19.34 -14.20 1.65
C ALA A 151 -19.39 -14.79 3.08
N MET A 152 -18.81 -14.10 4.05
CA MET A 152 -18.82 -14.51 5.47
C MET A 152 -20.22 -14.42 6.08
N HIS A 153 -21.02 -13.40 5.74
CA HIS A 153 -22.43 -13.32 6.15
C HIS A 153 -23.23 -14.49 5.62
N ASN A 154 -22.91 -14.99 4.42
CA ASN A 154 -23.53 -16.18 3.81
C ASN A 154 -22.97 -17.50 4.35
N GLY A 155 -22.11 -17.46 5.37
CA GLY A 155 -21.59 -18.64 6.07
C GLY A 155 -20.37 -19.28 5.42
N LEU A 156 -19.76 -18.67 4.41
CA LEU A 156 -18.51 -19.19 3.83
C LEU A 156 -17.34 -18.98 4.81
N PRO A 157 -16.51 -20.01 5.07
CA PRO A 157 -15.44 -19.93 6.06
C PRO A 157 -14.17 -19.28 5.48
N MET A 158 -14.28 -18.00 5.11
CA MET A 158 -13.21 -17.23 4.45
C MET A 158 -11.95 -17.05 5.30
N LEU A 159 -12.00 -17.37 6.58
CA LEU A 159 -10.86 -17.27 7.50
C LEU A 159 -10.14 -18.61 7.70
N ASP A 160 -10.66 -19.69 7.09
CA ASP A 160 -10.12 -21.04 7.22
C ASP A 160 -9.17 -21.40 6.07
N GLY A 161 -7.91 -21.67 6.39
CA GLY A 161 -6.89 -22.02 5.40
C GLY A 161 -7.23 -23.29 4.61
N GLY A 162 -7.87 -24.27 5.25
CA GLY A 162 -8.30 -25.50 4.57
C GLY A 162 -9.37 -25.26 3.51
N PHE A 163 -10.26 -24.30 3.75
CA PHE A 163 -11.22 -23.82 2.75
C PHE A 163 -10.53 -23.02 1.64
N LEU A 164 -9.68 -22.06 2.00
CA LEU A 164 -8.97 -21.23 1.03
C LEU A 164 -8.08 -22.06 0.09
N ALA A 165 -7.46 -23.12 0.60
CA ALA A 165 -6.63 -24.03 -0.21
C ALA A 165 -7.41 -24.80 -1.28
N LYS A 166 -8.75 -24.85 -1.17
CA LYS A 166 -9.63 -25.68 -2.04
C LYS A 166 -10.71 -24.88 -2.73
N ILE A 167 -10.81 -23.57 -2.48
CA ILE A 167 -11.83 -22.74 -3.12
C ILE A 167 -11.69 -22.81 -4.63
N THR A 168 -12.82 -22.99 -5.32
CA THR A 168 -12.81 -23.11 -6.78
C THR A 168 -12.88 -21.73 -7.43
N ARG A 169 -12.46 -21.64 -8.71
CA ARG A 169 -12.59 -20.42 -9.50
C ARG A 169 -14.05 -19.95 -9.58
N GLN A 170 -14.98 -20.89 -9.70
CA GLN A 170 -16.40 -20.55 -9.75
C GLN A 170 -16.86 -19.91 -8.44
N GLN A 171 -16.54 -20.52 -7.28
CA GLN A 171 -16.87 -19.94 -5.97
C GLN A 171 -16.24 -18.56 -5.78
N LEU A 172 -14.98 -18.38 -6.19
CA LEU A 172 -14.31 -17.09 -6.07
C LEU A 172 -14.96 -16.04 -6.95
N ASN A 173 -15.35 -16.38 -8.17
CA ASN A 173 -16.09 -15.49 -9.07
C ASN A 173 -17.49 -15.13 -8.52
N GLU A 174 -18.17 -16.04 -7.87
CA GLU A 174 -19.46 -15.78 -7.20
C GLU A 174 -19.26 -14.84 -5.99
N ILE A 175 -18.21 -15.03 -5.21
CA ILE A 175 -17.85 -14.13 -4.09
C ILE A 175 -17.60 -12.71 -4.61
N PHE A 176 -16.80 -12.58 -5.67
CA PHE A 176 -16.47 -11.29 -6.29
C PHE A 176 -17.46 -10.89 -7.41
N SER A 177 -18.74 -11.17 -7.23
CA SER A 177 -19.78 -10.69 -8.14
C SER A 177 -19.91 -9.17 -8.05
N GLY A 178 -19.58 -8.48 -9.12
CA GLY A 178 -19.58 -7.02 -9.26
C GLY A 178 -19.94 -6.57 -10.67
N ASN A 179 -19.61 -5.31 -11.01
CA ASN A 179 -19.88 -4.71 -12.32
C ASN A 179 -19.07 -5.33 -13.47
N ILE A 180 -17.88 -5.86 -13.16
CA ILE A 180 -16.98 -6.61 -14.06
C ILE A 180 -16.47 -7.84 -13.32
N GLU A 181 -15.86 -8.78 -14.05
CA GLU A 181 -15.07 -9.83 -13.39
C GLU A 181 -13.93 -9.18 -12.61
N MET A 182 -13.66 -9.67 -11.39
CA MET A 182 -12.56 -9.17 -10.57
C MET A 182 -11.23 -9.31 -11.33
N PRO A 183 -10.49 -8.22 -11.57
CA PRO A 183 -9.22 -8.28 -12.27
C PRO A 183 -8.24 -9.24 -11.59
N MET A 184 -7.49 -9.98 -12.41
CA MET A 184 -6.52 -11.00 -11.95
C MET A 184 -7.15 -12.06 -11.03
N LEU A 185 -8.39 -12.50 -11.34
CA LEU A 185 -9.12 -13.49 -10.54
C LEU A 185 -8.36 -14.82 -10.42
N ASP A 186 -7.72 -15.27 -11.50
CA ASP A 186 -6.97 -16.53 -11.51
C ASP A 186 -5.68 -16.44 -10.65
N GLU A 187 -5.01 -15.32 -10.70
CA GLU A 187 -3.85 -15.04 -9.85
C GLU A 187 -4.26 -14.92 -8.37
N LYS A 188 -5.38 -14.25 -8.08
CA LYS A 188 -5.95 -14.18 -6.72
C LYS A 188 -6.33 -15.58 -6.20
N LEU A 189 -6.91 -16.44 -7.05
CA LEU A 189 -7.18 -17.83 -6.71
C LEU A 189 -5.91 -18.60 -6.33
N GLN A 190 -4.85 -18.48 -7.14
CA GLN A 190 -3.56 -19.10 -6.83
C GLN A 190 -2.98 -18.60 -5.51
N VAL A 191 -3.09 -17.30 -5.23
CA VAL A 191 -2.67 -16.71 -3.95
C VAL A 191 -3.44 -17.35 -2.79
N LEU A 192 -4.78 -17.44 -2.88
CA LEU A 192 -5.60 -18.04 -1.82
C LEU A 192 -5.25 -19.52 -1.60
N HIS A 193 -5.01 -20.28 -2.67
CA HIS A 193 -4.55 -21.66 -2.55
C HIS A 193 -3.20 -21.78 -1.84
N GLN A 194 -2.23 -20.91 -2.19
CA GLN A 194 -0.90 -20.91 -1.56
C GLN A 194 -0.96 -20.56 -0.08
N ILE A 195 -1.62 -19.44 0.28
CA ILE A 195 -1.72 -19.04 1.68
C ILE A 195 -2.53 -20.04 2.49
N GLY A 196 -3.64 -20.54 1.90
CA GLY A 196 -4.50 -21.52 2.55
C GLY A 196 -3.78 -22.82 2.87
N SER A 197 -2.97 -23.32 1.96
CA SER A 197 -2.17 -24.54 2.16
C SER A 197 -1.15 -24.33 3.31
N VAL A 198 -0.39 -23.21 3.30
CA VAL A 198 0.57 -22.94 4.37
C VAL A 198 -0.12 -22.79 5.72
N LEU A 199 -1.28 -22.10 5.77
CA LEU A 199 -2.04 -21.93 7.01
C LEU A 199 -2.56 -23.26 7.55
N ALA A 200 -3.14 -24.08 6.68
CA ALA A 200 -3.66 -25.40 7.07
C ALA A 200 -2.55 -26.34 7.57
N ASP A 201 -1.39 -26.34 6.89
CA ASP A 201 -0.30 -27.24 7.22
C ASP A 201 0.47 -26.85 8.48
N LYS A 202 0.56 -25.54 8.81
CA LYS A 202 1.49 -25.07 9.85
C LYS A 202 0.84 -24.28 10.97
N TYR A 203 -0.37 -23.72 10.75
CA TYR A 203 -0.95 -22.71 11.63
C TYR A 203 -2.42 -22.97 11.97
N ASP A 204 -2.85 -24.23 11.97
CA ASP A 204 -4.23 -24.64 12.25
C ASP A 204 -5.27 -23.84 11.42
N GLY A 205 -4.93 -23.54 10.18
CA GLY A 205 -5.75 -22.83 9.23
C GLY A 205 -5.87 -21.30 9.45
N ARG A 206 -5.11 -20.69 10.37
CA ARG A 206 -5.36 -19.31 10.80
C ARG A 206 -4.12 -18.41 10.79
N PHE A 207 -4.24 -17.19 10.26
CA PHE A 207 -3.14 -16.22 10.30
C PHE A 207 -2.75 -15.77 11.70
N HIS A 208 -3.71 -15.62 12.61
CA HIS A 208 -3.39 -15.23 13.98
C HIS A 208 -2.46 -16.25 14.69
N ASN A 209 -2.50 -17.53 14.32
CA ASN A 209 -1.57 -18.53 14.83
C ASN A 209 -0.17 -18.37 14.25
N PHE A 210 -0.05 -17.97 12.98
CA PHE A 210 1.22 -17.52 12.42
C PHE A 210 1.79 -16.34 13.21
N ILE A 211 1.00 -15.29 13.46
CA ILE A 211 1.42 -14.13 14.24
C ILE A 211 1.91 -14.54 15.64
N LYS A 212 1.13 -15.35 16.36
CA LYS A 212 1.49 -15.86 17.70
C LYS A 212 2.80 -16.66 17.72
N SER A 213 3.18 -17.27 16.60
CA SER A 213 4.42 -18.03 16.46
C SER A 213 5.67 -17.18 16.25
N CYS A 214 5.50 -15.86 16.07
CA CYS A 214 6.57 -14.90 15.82
C CYS A 214 6.83 -14.02 17.06
N PRO A 215 8.06 -13.47 17.23
CA PRO A 215 8.26 -12.38 18.16
C PRO A 215 7.44 -11.14 17.69
N PRO A 216 7.03 -10.23 18.62
CA PRO A 216 6.28 -9.03 18.28
C PRO A 216 7.17 -7.95 17.65
N LEU A 217 7.92 -8.33 16.63
CA LEU A 217 8.88 -7.51 15.90
C LEU A 217 8.68 -7.71 14.40
N LEU A 218 8.81 -6.63 13.63
CA LEU A 218 8.77 -6.69 12.16
C LEU A 218 10.03 -7.40 11.63
N TYR A 219 11.18 -7.04 12.19
CA TYR A 219 12.50 -7.53 11.76
C TYR A 219 13.32 -7.99 12.97
N ASP A 220 13.77 -9.24 12.94
CA ASP A 220 14.60 -9.88 13.98
C ASP A 220 15.50 -10.96 13.37
N SER A 221 16.47 -10.56 12.54
CA SER A 221 17.47 -11.47 11.95
C SER A 221 16.86 -12.73 11.31
N GLY A 222 15.77 -12.54 10.55
CA GLY A 222 15.04 -13.59 9.85
C GLY A 222 13.90 -14.24 10.65
N LYS A 223 13.63 -13.80 11.88
CA LYS A 223 12.56 -14.32 12.75
C LYS A 223 11.38 -13.37 12.88
N GLY A 224 11.55 -12.11 12.48
CA GLY A 224 10.50 -11.10 12.56
C GLY A 224 9.31 -11.40 11.66
N LEU A 225 8.17 -10.78 11.96
CA LEU A 225 6.90 -11.02 11.28
C LEU A 225 6.99 -10.80 9.77
N VAL A 226 7.57 -9.68 9.30
CA VAL A 226 7.74 -9.40 7.86
C VAL A 226 8.67 -10.42 7.21
N GLU A 227 9.79 -10.75 7.87
CA GLU A 227 10.79 -11.67 7.35
C GLU A 227 10.23 -13.09 7.21
N ARG A 228 9.51 -13.56 8.23
CA ARG A 228 8.89 -14.89 8.20
C ARG A 228 7.71 -14.93 7.22
N MET A 229 6.91 -13.86 7.17
CA MET A 229 5.81 -13.74 6.21
C MET A 229 6.32 -13.84 4.77
N ALA A 230 7.37 -13.09 4.42
CA ALA A 230 7.99 -13.16 3.11
C ALA A 230 8.61 -14.53 2.81
N LYS A 231 9.20 -15.20 3.81
CA LYS A 231 9.85 -16.51 3.65
C LYS A 231 8.84 -17.66 3.50
N GLU A 232 7.76 -17.64 4.27
CA GLU A 232 6.83 -18.77 4.38
C GLU A 232 5.63 -18.68 3.44
N PHE A 233 5.26 -17.48 3.07
CA PHE A 233 4.17 -17.23 2.13
C PHE A 233 4.72 -16.50 0.89
N PRO A 234 4.94 -17.20 -0.24
CA PRO A 234 5.55 -16.62 -1.45
C PRO A 234 4.85 -15.35 -1.93
N ARG A 235 3.56 -15.21 -1.63
CA ARG A 235 2.73 -14.03 -1.91
C ARG A 235 3.31 -12.74 -1.33
N PHE A 236 3.95 -12.79 -0.18
CA PHE A 236 4.51 -11.64 0.52
C PHE A 236 5.99 -11.41 0.26
N ASN A 237 6.63 -12.27 -0.54
CA ASN A 237 8.03 -12.11 -0.94
C ASN A 237 8.17 -11.10 -2.08
N ASP A 238 7.84 -9.84 -1.79
CA ASP A 238 7.89 -8.72 -2.71
C ASP A 238 9.31 -8.15 -2.79
N VAL A 239 10.11 -8.76 -3.66
CA VAL A 239 11.49 -8.39 -3.96
C VAL A 239 11.67 -8.26 -5.47
N SER A 240 12.58 -7.39 -5.89
CA SER A 240 12.90 -7.16 -7.30
C SER A 240 14.41 -7.07 -7.51
N PRO A 241 14.96 -7.57 -8.63
CA PRO A 241 16.37 -7.39 -8.97
C PRO A 241 16.60 -5.96 -9.50
N TYR A 242 17.75 -5.37 -9.17
CA TYR A 242 18.20 -4.09 -9.71
C TYR A 242 19.71 -4.01 -9.74
N ASP A 243 20.32 -3.93 -10.94
CA ASP A 243 21.77 -3.85 -11.15
C ASP A 243 22.58 -4.87 -10.30
N GLY A 244 22.11 -6.13 -10.23
CA GLY A 244 22.76 -7.21 -9.48
C GLY A 244 22.47 -7.22 -7.97
N HIS A 245 21.63 -6.31 -7.48
CA HIS A 245 21.17 -6.24 -6.10
C HIS A 245 19.72 -6.72 -5.96
N GLU A 246 19.35 -7.19 -4.77
CA GLU A 246 17.98 -7.50 -4.39
C GLU A 246 17.37 -6.31 -3.65
N ILE A 247 16.33 -5.73 -4.23
CA ILE A 247 15.55 -4.65 -3.63
C ILE A 247 14.33 -5.23 -2.95
N LYS A 248 14.17 -4.98 -1.66
CA LYS A 248 13.05 -5.45 -0.84
C LYS A 248 12.00 -4.37 -0.73
N PHE A 249 10.77 -4.72 -1.06
CA PHE A 249 9.62 -3.83 -0.86
C PHE A 249 8.72 -4.33 0.25
N TYR A 250 8.39 -5.62 0.24
CA TYR A 250 7.51 -6.26 1.22
C TYR A 250 6.23 -5.47 1.48
N LYS A 251 5.65 -4.87 0.41
CA LYS A 251 4.53 -3.92 0.51
C LYS A 251 3.37 -4.52 1.30
N LEU A 252 2.86 -5.66 0.85
CA LEU A 252 1.68 -6.26 1.47
C LEU A 252 1.96 -6.91 2.83
N ALA A 253 3.18 -7.40 3.06
CA ALA A 253 3.56 -7.88 4.38
C ALA A 253 3.54 -6.75 5.41
N GLN A 254 4.10 -5.58 5.07
CA GLN A 254 4.07 -4.41 5.95
C GLN A 254 2.65 -3.85 6.10
N LEU A 255 1.89 -3.71 4.98
CA LEU A 255 0.55 -3.13 4.98
C LEU A 255 -0.44 -3.95 5.78
N GLY A 256 -0.45 -5.28 5.61
CA GLY A 256 -1.34 -6.16 6.37
C GLY A 256 -1.07 -6.12 7.87
N LEU A 257 0.21 -6.12 8.26
CA LEU A 257 0.61 -5.98 9.67
C LEU A 257 0.30 -4.59 10.23
N TRP A 258 0.42 -3.53 9.41
CA TRP A 258 0.01 -2.18 9.77
C TRP A 258 -1.48 -2.11 10.09
N PHE A 259 -2.35 -2.61 9.22
CA PHE A 259 -3.78 -2.63 9.45
C PHE A 259 -4.15 -3.48 10.67
N ALA A 260 -3.58 -4.67 10.80
CA ALA A 260 -3.85 -5.56 11.93
C ALA A 260 -3.45 -4.93 13.28
N TRP A 261 -2.29 -4.25 13.33
CA TRP A 261 -1.82 -3.52 14.51
C TRP A 261 -2.65 -2.28 14.80
N ALA A 262 -2.95 -1.46 13.79
CA ALA A 262 -3.64 -0.18 13.98
C ALA A 262 -5.15 -0.34 14.31
N THR A 263 -5.75 -1.48 13.96
CA THR A 263 -7.11 -1.83 14.42
C THR A 263 -7.14 -2.07 15.94
N TYR A 264 -6.09 -2.67 16.50
CA TYR A 264 -5.99 -2.98 17.93
C TYR A 264 -4.61 -2.61 18.50
N PRO A 265 -4.26 -1.31 18.62
CA PRO A 265 -2.86 -0.92 18.86
C PRO A 265 -2.34 -1.23 20.27
N LYS A 266 -3.21 -1.49 21.24
CA LYS A 266 -2.78 -1.71 22.64
C LYS A 266 -2.84 -3.17 23.07
N ASN A 267 -3.84 -3.93 22.67
CA ASN A 267 -4.10 -5.28 23.20
C ASN A 267 -4.57 -6.26 22.10
N GLY A 268 -4.25 -5.99 20.83
CA GLY A 268 -4.64 -6.86 19.73
C GLY A 268 -3.71 -8.06 19.54
N PRO A 269 -4.08 -9.02 18.71
CA PRO A 269 -3.26 -10.18 18.39
C PRO A 269 -1.94 -9.82 17.68
N ALA A 270 -1.94 -8.76 16.87
CA ALA A 270 -0.78 -8.30 16.11
C ALA A 270 -0.04 -7.18 16.84
N GLN A 271 0.61 -7.49 17.96
CA GLN A 271 1.45 -6.53 18.67
C GLN A 271 2.78 -6.30 17.92
N LEU A 272 3.20 -5.03 17.81
CA LEU A 272 4.44 -4.63 17.15
C LEU A 272 5.20 -3.65 18.06
N ASN A 273 6.37 -4.07 18.54
CA ASN A 273 7.22 -3.24 19.39
C ASN A 273 8.15 -2.32 18.59
N ASP A 274 8.26 -2.56 17.27
CA ASP A 274 9.15 -1.84 16.37
C ASP A 274 8.42 -1.26 15.14
N VAL A 275 7.16 -0.87 15.29
CA VAL A 275 6.32 -0.31 14.20
C VAL A 275 6.99 0.85 13.46
N GLY A 276 7.84 1.63 14.15
CA GLY A 276 8.64 2.71 13.55
C GLY A 276 9.65 2.26 12.49
N LYS A 277 9.91 0.95 12.35
CA LYS A 277 10.75 0.40 11.29
C LYS A 277 10.00 0.17 9.97
N MET A 278 8.67 0.36 9.94
CA MET A 278 7.91 0.29 8.69
C MET A 278 8.31 1.43 7.75
N THR A 279 8.31 1.12 6.45
CA THR A 279 8.47 2.11 5.38
C THR A 279 7.11 2.52 4.81
N THR A 280 7.11 3.36 3.77
CA THR A 280 5.92 3.54 2.94
C THR A 280 5.56 2.23 2.24
N PHE A 281 4.29 2.10 1.87
CA PHE A 281 3.76 0.94 1.14
C PHE A 281 3.70 1.29 -0.36
N PRO A 282 4.79 1.05 -1.14
CA PRO A 282 4.93 1.57 -2.49
C PRO A 282 4.00 0.86 -3.46
N ASP A 283 2.78 1.40 -3.55
CA ASP A 283 1.75 1.05 -4.53
C ASP A 283 1.78 2.01 -5.74
N TYR A 284 0.67 2.12 -6.46
CA TYR A 284 0.54 3.06 -7.59
C TYR A 284 0.01 4.45 -7.19
N ILE A 285 -0.49 4.66 -5.96
CA ILE A 285 -1.04 5.95 -5.51
C ILE A 285 0.04 6.85 -4.90
N VAL A 286 0.88 6.31 -4.02
CA VAL A 286 1.96 7.10 -3.39
C VAL A 286 2.89 7.74 -4.43
N PRO A 287 3.32 7.05 -5.51
CA PRO A 287 4.09 7.68 -6.58
C PRO A 287 3.38 8.86 -7.26
N VAL A 288 2.04 8.77 -7.46
CA VAL A 288 1.24 9.87 -8.01
C VAL A 288 1.24 11.06 -7.05
N ALA A 289 1.04 10.83 -5.76
CA ALA A 289 1.09 11.89 -4.75
C ALA A 289 2.44 12.63 -4.76
N LEU A 290 3.54 11.89 -4.77
CA LEU A 290 4.89 12.46 -4.79
C LEU A 290 5.17 13.25 -6.08
N ARG A 291 4.66 12.78 -7.24
CA ARG A 291 4.76 13.47 -8.51
C ARG A 291 3.95 14.78 -8.51
N LEU A 292 2.72 14.76 -8.02
CA LEU A 292 1.86 15.96 -7.92
C LEU A 292 2.40 17.01 -6.95
N LEU A 293 3.07 16.58 -5.89
CA LEU A 293 3.77 17.47 -4.96
C LEU A 293 5.11 18.00 -5.52
N GLY A 294 5.51 17.56 -6.71
CA GLY A 294 6.80 17.90 -7.31
C GLY A 294 8.01 17.30 -6.60
N ILE A 295 7.78 16.39 -5.66
CA ILE A 295 8.85 15.69 -4.92
C ILE A 295 9.58 14.73 -5.85
N ASN A 296 8.85 13.96 -6.66
CA ASN A 296 9.44 13.09 -7.67
C ASN A 296 9.12 13.60 -9.07
N SER A 297 10.08 13.46 -9.98
CA SER A 297 9.92 13.63 -11.43
C SER A 297 10.42 12.41 -12.17
N TYR A 298 9.99 12.27 -13.41
CA TYR A 298 10.31 11.11 -14.25
C TYR A 298 11.08 11.55 -15.50
N SER A 299 11.83 10.62 -16.10
CA SER A 299 12.39 10.82 -17.43
C SER A 299 11.26 11.03 -18.44
N PRO A 300 11.48 11.78 -19.54
CA PRO A 300 10.44 12.03 -20.54
C PRO A 300 9.82 10.74 -21.10
N GLY A 301 10.61 9.67 -21.25
CA GLY A 301 10.13 8.38 -21.74
C GLY A 301 9.21 7.68 -20.73
N LEU A 302 9.55 7.68 -19.44
CA LEU A 302 8.73 7.12 -18.39
C LEU A 302 7.44 7.94 -18.19
N GLU A 303 7.56 9.27 -18.22
CA GLU A 303 6.39 10.16 -18.12
C GLU A 303 5.39 9.91 -19.24
N GLN A 304 5.87 9.84 -20.49
CA GLN A 304 5.04 9.52 -21.65
C GLN A 304 4.37 8.13 -21.53
N ALA A 305 5.10 7.12 -21.07
CA ALA A 305 4.56 5.77 -20.89
C ALA A 305 3.40 5.76 -19.88
N ILE A 306 3.55 6.47 -18.75
CA ILE A 306 2.52 6.58 -17.73
C ILE A 306 1.31 7.36 -18.26
N ASP A 307 1.54 8.52 -18.86
CA ASP A 307 0.47 9.41 -19.34
C ASP A 307 -0.34 8.78 -20.50
N SER A 308 0.24 7.85 -21.25
CA SER A 308 -0.42 7.06 -22.29
C SER A 308 -0.91 5.69 -21.83
N TYR A 309 -0.90 5.40 -20.52
CA TYR A 309 -1.35 4.13 -19.93
C TYR A 309 -0.64 2.90 -20.50
N GLN A 310 0.63 3.01 -20.87
CA GLN A 310 1.41 1.86 -21.28
C GLN A 310 1.76 0.97 -20.09
N LEU A 311 1.71 -0.34 -20.30
CA LEU A 311 2.14 -1.30 -19.27
C LEU A 311 3.65 -1.18 -19.05
N ILE A 312 4.03 -0.94 -17.79
CA ILE A 312 5.41 -1.00 -17.33
C ILE A 312 5.63 -2.40 -16.76
N PRO A 313 6.57 -3.18 -17.30
CA PRO A 313 6.79 -4.54 -16.83
C PRO A 313 7.20 -4.55 -15.35
N ARG A 314 6.66 -5.51 -14.61
CA ARG A 314 7.15 -5.80 -13.26
C ARG A 314 8.64 -6.12 -13.29
N ASP A 315 9.36 -5.74 -12.27
CA ASP A 315 10.81 -5.94 -12.13
C ASP A 315 11.66 -5.20 -13.20
N SER A 316 11.03 -4.33 -14.01
CA SER A 316 11.79 -3.42 -14.87
C SER A 316 12.49 -2.35 -14.04
N THR A 317 13.59 -1.79 -14.57
CA THR A 317 14.29 -0.67 -13.95
C THR A 317 13.34 0.45 -13.55
N GLN A 318 12.41 0.82 -14.44
CA GLN A 318 11.45 1.89 -14.22
C GLN A 318 10.49 1.59 -13.07
N GLU A 319 9.92 0.39 -13.03
CA GLU A 319 9.01 -0.01 -11.94
C GLU A 319 9.72 -0.04 -10.58
N VAL A 320 10.93 -0.60 -10.55
CA VAL A 320 11.74 -0.66 -9.32
C VAL A 320 12.13 0.74 -8.85
N GLU A 321 12.53 1.64 -9.74
CA GLU A 321 12.87 3.02 -9.41
C GLU A 321 11.65 3.79 -8.87
N ILE A 322 10.46 3.67 -9.50
CA ILE A 322 9.23 4.32 -9.01
C ILE A 322 8.96 3.93 -7.56
N ARG A 323 9.04 2.65 -7.26
CA ARG A 323 8.76 2.12 -5.91
C ARG A 323 9.87 2.48 -4.91
N ALA A 324 11.13 2.35 -5.29
CA ALA A 324 12.27 2.70 -4.44
C ALA A 324 12.29 4.20 -4.10
N HIS A 325 12.06 5.07 -5.07
CA HIS A 325 11.96 6.52 -4.85
C HIS A 325 10.75 6.90 -3.98
N SER A 326 9.67 6.14 -4.01
CA SER A 326 8.55 6.35 -3.09
C SER A 326 8.95 6.11 -1.64
N ILE A 327 9.69 5.04 -1.36
CA ILE A 327 10.23 4.74 -0.03
C ILE A 327 11.23 5.82 0.41
N TYR A 328 12.18 6.16 -0.47
CA TYR A 328 13.22 7.14 -0.21
C TYR A 328 12.65 8.52 0.10
N ALA A 329 11.79 9.03 -0.79
CA ALA A 329 11.18 10.35 -0.67
C ALA A 329 10.31 10.48 0.60
N THR A 330 9.51 9.45 0.90
CA THR A 330 8.65 9.46 2.09
C THR A 330 9.45 9.38 3.38
N ALA A 331 10.58 8.65 3.40
CA ALA A 331 11.47 8.61 4.55
C ALA A 331 12.12 9.97 4.82
N LEU A 332 12.58 10.67 3.78
CA LEU A 332 13.10 12.03 3.91
C LEU A 332 12.00 13.02 4.31
N LEU A 333 10.81 12.91 3.72
CA LEU A 333 9.68 13.78 4.06
C LEU A 333 9.31 13.66 5.53
N ARG A 334 9.26 12.44 6.08
CA ARG A 334 9.04 12.21 7.50
C ARG A 334 10.13 12.86 8.37
N GLU A 335 11.38 12.80 7.96
CA GLU A 335 12.46 13.47 8.69
C GLU A 335 12.28 15.00 8.73
N GLU A 336 11.96 15.61 7.58
CA GLU A 336 11.75 17.06 7.52
C GLU A 336 10.51 17.49 8.32
N ILE A 337 9.41 16.73 8.24
CA ILE A 337 8.22 16.95 9.07
C ILE A 337 8.59 16.93 10.55
N ASN A 338 9.37 15.96 10.99
CA ASN A 338 9.74 15.79 12.40
C ASN A 338 10.71 16.89 12.92
N LYS A 339 11.35 17.65 12.03
CA LYS A 339 12.16 18.80 12.47
C LYS A 339 11.32 19.97 12.98
N VAL A 340 10.10 20.12 12.49
CA VAL A 340 9.19 21.21 12.88
C VAL A 340 8.17 20.78 13.95
N ARG A 341 8.09 19.47 14.24
CA ARG A 341 7.15 18.92 15.23
C ARG A 341 7.79 18.75 16.61
N PRO A 342 7.05 19.02 17.70
CA PRO A 342 7.50 18.67 19.05
C PRO A 342 7.80 17.16 19.19
N ALA A 343 8.64 16.79 20.13
CA ALA A 343 9.09 15.41 20.30
C ALA A 343 7.96 14.39 20.55
N ASP A 344 6.94 14.81 21.27
CA ASP A 344 5.74 14.00 21.59
C ASP A 344 4.73 13.87 20.42
N LEU A 345 4.91 14.71 19.38
CA LEU A 345 4.07 14.72 18.18
C LEU A 345 4.81 14.24 16.92
N GLN A 346 6.00 13.67 17.07
CA GLN A 346 6.73 13.12 15.94
C GLN A 346 6.01 11.94 15.31
N VAL A 347 6.10 11.84 13.97
CA VAL A 347 5.41 10.84 13.18
C VAL A 347 6.35 9.75 12.67
N ILE A 348 5.79 8.58 12.38
CA ILE A 348 6.46 7.49 11.67
C ILE A 348 6.07 7.51 10.18
N ILE A 349 6.83 6.80 9.34
CA ILE A 349 6.62 6.79 7.88
C ILE A 349 5.19 6.35 7.48
N PRO A 350 4.58 5.32 8.09
CA PRO A 350 3.20 4.94 7.77
C PRO A 350 2.15 6.06 7.91
N GLN A 351 2.30 6.99 8.87
CA GLN A 351 1.38 8.13 9.00
C GLN A 351 1.50 9.10 7.82
N VAL A 352 2.72 9.31 7.31
CA VAL A 352 2.95 10.11 6.10
C VAL A 352 2.41 9.39 4.87
N ASN A 353 2.61 8.08 4.78
CA ASN A 353 2.01 7.25 3.73
C ASN A 353 0.48 7.37 3.71
N GLU A 354 -0.16 7.24 4.88
CA GLU A 354 -1.61 7.37 5.03
C GLU A 354 -2.10 8.73 4.51
N ARG A 355 -1.41 9.82 4.88
CA ARG A 355 -1.71 11.16 4.41
C ARG A 355 -1.61 11.25 2.87
N LEU A 356 -0.53 10.73 2.28
CA LEU A 356 -0.33 10.75 0.84
C LEU A 356 -1.40 9.91 0.14
N TRP A 357 -1.65 8.70 0.59
CA TRP A 357 -2.61 7.80 -0.02
C TRP A 357 -4.04 8.35 0.05
N THR A 358 -4.50 8.74 1.24
CA THR A 358 -5.88 9.20 1.49
C THR A 358 -6.25 10.44 0.67
N HIS A 359 -5.29 11.37 0.47
CA HIS A 359 -5.58 12.60 -0.26
C HIS A 359 -5.43 12.49 -1.77
N TYR A 360 -4.77 11.45 -2.27
CA TYR A 360 -4.48 11.33 -3.70
C TYR A 360 -5.09 10.11 -4.38
N HIS A 361 -5.66 9.13 -3.65
CA HIS A 361 -6.25 7.93 -4.26
C HIS A 361 -7.47 8.21 -5.15
N THR A 362 -8.14 9.34 -4.96
CA THR A 362 -9.28 9.79 -5.80
C THR A 362 -8.87 10.71 -6.94
N THR A 363 -7.58 10.98 -7.13
CA THR A 363 -7.11 11.80 -8.24
C THR A 363 -7.33 11.09 -9.59
N PHE A 364 -7.59 11.88 -10.64
CA PHE A 364 -7.69 11.39 -12.02
C PHE A 364 -6.35 11.41 -12.76
N TRP A 365 -5.24 11.66 -12.06
CA TRP A 365 -3.93 11.64 -12.68
C TRP A 365 -3.51 10.21 -13.03
N PRO A 366 -2.87 10.00 -14.20
CA PRO A 366 -2.35 8.71 -14.58
C PRO A 366 -1.34 8.19 -13.57
N HIS A 367 -1.47 6.92 -13.23
CA HIS A 367 -0.47 6.18 -12.47
C HIS A 367 0.21 5.14 -13.37
N HIS A 368 1.36 4.64 -12.96
CA HIS A 368 2.00 3.54 -13.67
C HIS A 368 1.14 2.29 -13.63
N LEU A 369 1.02 1.63 -14.78
CA LEU A 369 0.30 0.37 -14.91
C LEU A 369 1.29 -0.78 -14.93
N THR A 370 1.23 -1.63 -13.92
CA THR A 370 2.04 -2.86 -13.85
C THR A 370 1.14 -4.04 -13.52
N LYS A 371 1.14 -5.04 -14.41
CA LYS A 371 0.41 -6.28 -14.12
C LYS A 371 1.20 -7.10 -13.11
N THR A 372 0.80 -7.01 -11.85
CA THR A 372 1.48 -7.67 -10.74
C THR A 372 0.50 -8.08 -9.65
N ILE A 373 0.87 -9.12 -8.89
CA ILE A 373 0.19 -9.47 -7.65
C ILE A 373 0.80 -8.77 -6.42
N MET A 374 1.94 -8.09 -6.54
CA MET A 374 2.71 -7.61 -5.38
C MET A 374 2.15 -6.33 -4.74
N TYR A 375 1.32 -5.54 -5.49
CA TYR A 375 0.74 -4.31 -4.95
C TYR A 375 -0.49 -3.84 -5.74
#